data_5f973f9bd4ddf511145af1f5d4e8fece
#
_entry.id   5f973f9bd4ddf511145af1f5d4e8fece
#
_cell.length_a   1.000
_cell.length_b   1.000
_cell.length_c   1.000
_cell.angle_alpha   90.00
_cell.angle_beta   90.00
_cell.angle_gamma   90.00
#
_symmetry.space_group_name_H-M   'P 1'
#
loop_
_entity.id
_entity.type
_entity.pdbx_description
1 polymer ?
#
loop_
_entity_poly.entity_id
_entity_poly.type
_entity_poly.pdbx_seq_one_letter_code
_entity_poly.pdbx_strand_id
1 'polypeptide(L)'
;MSQSKLAANGTVFEQGRVLMVAGPPRTESEIIASVRSGDKEAYREIVEKYMQRAYYIALTFVRDPDTAMDISQMAFIKAYKNLKRFDLERPFFPWFYRILRNLSLDHVRRARRVHEIPLEDVQIISDQREDRDMKEALWKAIEELPTEQREIIVLRYFEGFSYKEIAETVGKPIGTVMSSLYYSKRKLKTILGEFLGFER
;
A
#
# COMPACT_ATOMS: atom_id res chain seq x y z
N MET A 1 23.52 45.68 -4.61
CA MET A 1 24.08 44.39 -4.15
C MET A 1 23.29 43.96 -2.90
N SER A 2 22.29 43.16 -3.10
CA SER A 2 21.38 42.74 -2.02
C SER A 2 21.89 41.45 -1.41
N GLN A 3 22.28 41.50 -0.14
CA GLN A 3 22.78 40.31 0.59
C GLN A 3 21.58 39.58 1.18
N SER A 4 21.26 38.41 0.63
CA SER A 4 20.31 37.47 1.23
C SER A 4 21.02 36.79 2.43
N LYS A 5 20.51 36.97 3.63
CA LYS A 5 20.97 36.24 4.83
C LYS A 5 20.19 34.92 4.92
N LEU A 6 20.89 33.80 4.77
CA LEU A 6 20.37 32.47 5.07
C LEU A 6 20.33 32.27 6.59
N ALA A 7 19.16 32.03 7.16
CA ALA A 7 19.02 31.60 8.55
C ALA A 7 19.03 30.07 8.61
N ALA A 8 19.52 29.50 9.71
CA ALA A 8 19.79 28.08 9.90
C ALA A 8 18.59 27.09 9.78
N ASN A 9 17.37 27.59 9.47
CA ASN A 9 16.14 26.81 9.42
C ASN A 9 15.40 26.92 8.08
N GLY A 10 16.10 27.10 6.94
CA GLY A 10 15.45 27.10 5.62
C GLY A 10 14.50 28.28 5.36
N THR A 11 14.64 29.38 6.11
CA THR A 11 13.81 30.58 5.93
C THR A 11 14.59 31.62 5.12
N VAL A 12 14.10 31.99 3.95
CA VAL A 12 14.66 33.09 3.13
C VAL A 12 13.75 34.31 3.26
N PHE A 13 14.34 35.46 3.60
CA PHE A 13 13.61 36.73 3.65
C PHE A 13 13.83 37.49 2.34
N GLU A 14 12.79 37.64 1.55
CA GLU A 14 12.80 38.48 0.36
C GLU A 14 11.64 39.46 0.43
N GLN A 15 11.95 40.74 0.39
CA GLN A 15 10.97 41.87 0.38
C GLN A 15 9.87 41.76 1.47
N GLY A 16 10.21 41.36 2.69
CA GLY A 16 9.26 41.28 3.82
C GLY A 16 8.28 40.10 3.76
N ARG A 17 8.45 39.17 2.82
CA ARG A 17 7.74 37.91 2.77
C ARG A 17 8.64 36.81 3.32
N VAL A 18 8.10 36.07 4.29
CA VAL A 18 8.70 34.81 4.78
C VAL A 18 8.38 33.73 3.74
N LEU A 19 9.35 33.37 2.92
CA LEU A 19 9.24 32.20 2.04
C LEU A 19 9.83 31.03 2.83
N MET A 20 8.97 30.12 3.28
CA MET A 20 9.43 28.79 3.71
C MET A 20 9.90 28.04 2.47
N VAL A 21 11.20 27.98 2.26
CA VAL A 21 11.77 27.05 1.29
C VAL A 21 11.68 25.68 1.94
N ALA A 22 10.74 24.86 1.49
CA ALA A 22 10.72 23.46 1.88
C ALA A 22 12.08 22.86 1.56
N GLY A 23 12.79 22.39 2.58
CA GLY A 23 14.05 21.65 2.40
C GLY A 23 13.83 20.43 1.49
N PRO A 24 14.90 19.77 1.02
CA PRO A 24 14.73 18.56 0.24
C PRO A 24 13.85 17.56 1.00
N PRO A 25 12.99 16.79 0.29
CA PRO A 25 12.08 15.86 0.93
C PRO A 25 12.88 14.88 1.81
N ARG A 26 12.48 14.73 3.07
CA ARG A 26 13.12 13.82 4.02
C ARG A 26 12.97 12.38 3.53
N THR A 27 14.00 11.59 3.72
CA THR A 27 13.94 10.13 3.50
C THR A 27 13.07 9.45 4.57
N GLU A 28 12.56 8.26 4.29
CA GLU A 28 11.79 7.49 5.28
C GLU A 28 12.58 7.20 6.55
N SER A 29 13.88 6.90 6.40
CA SER A 29 14.78 6.68 7.53
C SER A 29 14.94 7.92 8.41
N GLU A 30 15.08 9.11 7.80
CA GLU A 30 15.15 10.38 8.53
C GLU A 30 13.84 10.70 9.27
N ILE A 31 12.70 10.48 8.62
CA ILE A 31 11.38 10.67 9.25
C ILE A 31 11.24 9.74 10.45
N ILE A 32 11.54 8.45 10.28
CA ILE A 32 11.43 7.46 11.35
C ILE A 32 12.42 7.76 12.50
N ALA A 33 13.63 8.21 12.18
CA ALA A 33 14.58 8.64 13.19
C ALA A 33 14.07 9.84 14.01
N SER A 34 13.45 10.83 13.35
CA SER A 34 12.79 11.96 14.03
C SER A 34 11.65 11.49 14.95
N VAL A 35 10.81 10.56 14.51
CA VAL A 35 9.76 9.99 15.36
C VAL A 35 10.34 9.29 16.59
N ARG A 36 11.44 8.54 16.43
CA ARG A 36 12.13 7.86 17.54
C ARG A 36 12.74 8.83 18.56
N SER A 37 13.18 9.99 18.09
CA SER A 37 13.72 11.05 18.96
C SER A 37 12.67 11.89 19.66
N GLY A 38 11.36 11.65 19.38
CA GLY A 38 10.25 12.27 20.07
C GLY A 38 9.35 13.17 19.21
N ASP A 39 9.71 13.46 17.97
CA ASP A 39 8.87 14.21 17.02
C ASP A 39 7.73 13.29 16.47
N LYS A 40 6.64 13.25 17.24
CA LYS A 40 5.48 12.43 16.86
C LYS A 40 4.79 12.92 15.60
N GLU A 41 4.87 14.21 15.30
CA GLU A 41 4.22 14.81 14.12
C GLU A 41 4.89 14.35 12.82
N ALA A 42 6.19 14.04 12.85
CA ALA A 42 6.88 13.48 11.70
C ALA A 42 6.24 12.18 11.19
N TYR A 43 5.57 11.41 12.06
CA TYR A 43 4.90 10.17 11.63
C TYR A 43 3.75 10.41 10.63
N ARG A 44 3.17 11.60 10.65
CA ARG A 44 2.14 12.01 9.69
C ARG A 44 2.61 11.84 8.24
N GLU A 45 3.86 12.18 7.94
CA GLU A 45 4.42 12.05 6.58
C GLU A 45 4.42 10.58 6.09
N ILE A 46 4.70 9.63 6.98
CA ILE A 46 4.60 8.19 6.67
C ILE A 46 3.15 7.78 6.43
N VAL A 47 2.22 8.26 7.27
CA VAL A 47 0.80 7.94 7.13
C VAL A 47 0.26 8.51 5.81
N GLU A 48 0.49 9.78 5.52
CA GLU A 48 0.03 10.44 4.29
C GLU A 48 0.58 9.75 3.05
N LYS A 49 1.86 9.36 3.07
CA LYS A 49 2.51 8.65 1.96
C LYS A 49 1.88 7.29 1.67
N TYR A 50 1.44 6.56 2.69
CA TYR A 50 1.08 5.14 2.55
C TYR A 50 -0.38 4.81 2.84
N MET A 51 -1.22 5.74 3.33
CA MET A 51 -2.61 5.47 3.72
C MET A 51 -3.43 4.88 2.58
N GLN A 52 -3.40 5.52 1.42
CA GLN A 52 -4.16 5.06 0.26
C GLN A 52 -3.73 3.65 -0.20
N ARG A 53 -2.41 3.39 -0.23
CA ARG A 53 -1.87 2.06 -0.56
C ARG A 53 -2.30 1.01 0.45
N ALA A 54 -2.20 1.33 1.75
CA ALA A 54 -2.61 0.43 2.82
C ALA A 54 -4.09 0.07 2.72
N TYR A 55 -4.94 1.04 2.46
CA TYR A 55 -6.37 0.84 2.26
C TYR A 55 -6.66 -0.14 1.11
N TYR A 56 -6.12 0.12 -0.08
CA TYR A 56 -6.35 -0.77 -1.23
C TYR A 56 -5.81 -2.18 -1.00
N ILE A 57 -4.65 -2.31 -0.37
CA ILE A 57 -4.11 -3.63 -0.01
C ILE A 57 -5.04 -4.34 0.99
N ALA A 58 -5.47 -3.69 2.05
CA ALA A 58 -6.41 -4.29 3.00
C ALA A 58 -7.71 -4.72 2.29
N LEU A 59 -8.24 -3.87 1.41
CA LEU A 59 -9.44 -4.14 0.62
C LEU A 59 -9.31 -5.42 -0.24
N THR A 60 -8.11 -5.71 -0.78
CA THR A 60 -7.89 -6.97 -1.52
C THR A 60 -8.07 -8.23 -0.68
N PHE A 61 -7.93 -8.13 0.64
CA PHE A 61 -8.12 -9.25 1.56
C PHE A 61 -9.55 -9.34 2.09
N VAL A 62 -10.10 -8.21 2.56
CA VAL A 62 -11.35 -8.21 3.34
C VAL A 62 -12.57 -7.93 2.50
N ARG A 63 -12.45 -7.29 1.34
CA ARG A 63 -13.52 -6.95 0.39
C ARG A 63 -14.65 -6.10 0.98
N ASP A 64 -14.38 -5.42 2.08
CA ASP A 64 -15.30 -4.48 2.73
C ASP A 64 -14.57 -3.16 2.99
N PRO A 65 -15.06 -2.03 2.44
CA PRO A 65 -14.40 -0.74 2.53
C PRO A 65 -14.18 -0.26 3.95
N ASP A 66 -15.17 -0.41 4.82
CA ASP A 66 -15.10 0.06 6.20
C ASP A 66 -14.07 -0.76 6.99
N THR A 67 -14.14 -2.07 6.87
CA THR A 67 -13.14 -2.99 7.46
C THR A 67 -11.73 -2.73 6.92
N ALA A 68 -11.59 -2.45 5.62
CA ALA A 68 -10.29 -2.14 5.02
C ALA A 68 -9.70 -0.84 5.58
N MET A 69 -10.53 0.18 5.80
CA MET A 69 -10.14 1.44 6.44
C MET A 69 -9.67 1.20 7.88
N ASP A 70 -10.44 0.47 8.67
CA ASP A 70 -10.11 0.13 10.06
C ASP A 70 -8.81 -0.65 10.17
N ILE A 71 -8.62 -1.66 9.32
CA ILE A 71 -7.39 -2.46 9.30
C ILE A 71 -6.18 -1.63 8.93
N SER A 72 -6.30 -0.73 7.93
CA SER A 72 -5.20 0.15 7.57
C SER A 72 -4.83 1.11 8.69
N GLN A 73 -5.79 1.71 9.37
CA GLN A 73 -5.55 2.54 10.55
C GLN A 73 -4.87 1.75 11.69
N MET A 74 -5.38 0.56 12.00
CA MET A 74 -4.76 -0.32 12.99
C MET A 74 -3.33 -0.72 12.62
N ALA A 75 -3.05 -0.92 11.33
CA ALA A 75 -1.71 -1.23 10.86
C ALA A 75 -0.73 -0.07 11.14
N PHE A 76 -1.13 1.18 10.88
CA PHE A 76 -0.30 2.35 11.21
C PHE A 76 -0.08 2.49 12.71
N ILE A 77 -1.12 2.31 13.53
CA ILE A 77 -0.99 2.34 15.00
C ILE A 77 0.00 1.26 15.48
N LYS A 78 -0.12 0.05 14.94
CA LYS A 78 0.77 -1.07 15.29
C LYS A 78 2.20 -0.83 14.81
N ALA A 79 2.36 -0.26 13.60
CA ALA A 79 3.66 0.13 13.08
C ALA A 79 4.31 1.20 13.97
N TYR A 80 3.61 2.27 14.32
CA TYR A 80 4.08 3.32 15.22
C TYR A 80 4.61 2.76 16.55
N LYS A 81 3.83 1.89 17.20
CA LYS A 81 4.22 1.23 18.47
C LYS A 81 5.49 0.38 18.34
N ASN A 82 5.77 -0.12 17.14
CA ASN A 82 6.92 -1.00 16.87
C ASN A 82 8.09 -0.30 16.16
N LEU A 83 7.99 1.01 15.85
CA LEU A 83 9.04 1.75 15.15
C LEU A 83 10.41 1.66 15.82
N LYS A 84 10.46 1.57 17.15
CA LYS A 84 11.72 1.42 17.88
C LYS A 84 12.52 0.18 17.50
N ARG A 85 11.84 -0.87 17.00
CA ARG A 85 12.44 -2.15 16.58
C ARG A 85 12.66 -2.25 15.07
N PHE A 86 12.20 -1.25 14.32
CA PHE A 86 12.37 -1.24 12.88
C PHE A 86 13.83 -0.96 12.52
N ASP A 87 14.37 -1.68 11.55
CA ASP A 87 15.72 -1.50 11.02
C ASP A 87 15.74 -0.37 9.97
N LEU A 88 16.41 0.74 10.26
CA LEU A 88 16.46 1.92 9.38
C LEU A 88 17.18 1.68 8.04
N GLU A 89 17.99 0.62 7.96
CA GLU A 89 18.69 0.22 6.71
C GLU A 89 17.74 -0.50 5.72
N ARG A 90 16.53 -0.82 6.15
CA ARG A 90 15.53 -1.49 5.32
C ARG A 90 14.45 -0.53 4.87
N PRO A 91 13.86 -0.72 3.67
CA PRO A 91 12.70 0.05 3.25
C PRO A 91 11.52 -0.19 4.20
N PHE A 92 10.83 0.92 4.55
CA PHE A 92 9.72 0.88 5.51
C PHE A 92 8.54 0.04 5.02
N PHE A 93 8.18 0.19 3.75
CA PHE A 93 6.93 -0.37 3.24
C PHE A 93 6.88 -1.92 3.30
N PRO A 94 7.90 -2.71 2.94
CA PRO A 94 7.88 -4.16 3.09
C PRO A 94 7.69 -4.64 4.54
N TRP A 95 8.24 -3.92 5.50
CA TRP A 95 8.04 -4.20 6.91
C TRP A 95 6.62 -3.85 7.37
N PHE A 96 6.11 -2.68 6.99
CA PHE A 96 4.74 -2.23 7.25
C PHE A 96 3.70 -3.17 6.60
N TYR A 97 3.95 -3.59 5.36
CA TYR A 97 3.09 -4.51 4.65
C TYR A 97 2.86 -5.82 5.43
N ARG A 98 3.89 -6.39 6.06
CA ARG A 98 3.75 -7.61 6.89
C ARG A 98 2.78 -7.38 8.06
N ILE A 99 2.79 -6.20 8.66
CA ILE A 99 1.86 -5.84 9.74
C ILE A 99 0.43 -5.77 9.18
N LEU A 100 0.23 -5.07 8.08
CA LEU A 100 -1.05 -4.90 7.39
C LEU A 100 -1.62 -6.25 6.95
N ARG A 101 -0.82 -7.06 6.26
CA ARG A 101 -1.18 -8.41 5.81
C ARG A 101 -1.64 -9.30 6.97
N ASN A 102 -0.89 -9.33 8.05
CA ASN A 102 -1.24 -10.15 9.21
C ASN A 102 -2.57 -9.74 9.82
N LEU A 103 -2.82 -8.42 9.96
CA LEU A 103 -4.11 -7.92 10.45
C LEU A 103 -5.25 -8.30 9.52
N SER A 104 -5.07 -8.16 8.21
CA SER A 104 -6.08 -8.52 7.20
C SER A 104 -6.39 -10.01 7.23
N LEU A 105 -5.36 -10.88 7.26
CA LEU A 105 -5.55 -12.32 7.34
C LEU A 105 -6.18 -12.78 8.65
N ASP A 106 -5.82 -12.15 9.77
CA ASP A 106 -6.41 -12.45 11.07
C ASP A 106 -7.90 -12.07 11.09
N HIS A 107 -8.27 -10.93 10.47
CA HIS A 107 -9.67 -10.55 10.29
C HIS A 107 -10.44 -11.58 9.47
N VAL A 108 -9.93 -11.96 8.29
CA VAL A 108 -10.57 -12.96 7.41
C VAL A 108 -10.72 -14.31 8.13
N ARG A 109 -9.72 -14.75 8.90
CA ARG A 109 -9.81 -15.99 9.68
C ARG A 109 -10.87 -15.93 10.78
N ARG A 110 -11.01 -14.80 11.46
CA ARG A 110 -12.05 -14.59 12.47
C ARG A 110 -13.44 -14.57 11.84
N ALA A 111 -13.64 -13.82 10.76
CA ALA A 111 -14.89 -13.76 10.04
C ALA A 111 -15.37 -15.15 9.58
N ARG A 112 -14.46 -15.97 9.03
CA ARG A 112 -14.79 -17.36 8.64
C ARG A 112 -15.18 -18.27 9.79
N ARG A 113 -14.72 -18.00 11.02
CA ARG A 113 -15.10 -18.80 12.22
C ARG A 113 -16.47 -18.41 12.76
N VAL A 114 -16.92 -17.19 12.50
CA VAL A 114 -18.15 -16.62 13.06
C VAL A 114 -19.33 -16.75 12.09
N HIS A 115 -19.07 -16.72 10.77
CA HIS A 115 -20.11 -16.74 9.75
C HIS A 115 -19.70 -17.58 8.54
N GLU A 116 -20.60 -18.49 8.12
CA GLU A 116 -20.70 -18.98 6.74
C GLU A 116 -21.38 -17.88 5.90
N ILE A 117 -20.68 -16.77 5.59
CA ILE A 117 -21.26 -15.70 4.75
C ILE A 117 -20.71 -15.80 3.35
N PRO A 118 -21.57 -15.84 2.31
CA PRO A 118 -21.17 -15.61 0.93
C PRO A 118 -20.60 -14.19 0.77
N LEU A 119 -19.52 -14.07 0.02
CA LEU A 119 -18.90 -12.78 -0.31
C LEU A 119 -19.81 -12.01 -1.28
N GLU A 120 -20.43 -10.93 -0.83
CA GLU A 120 -21.12 -9.98 -1.71
C GLU A 120 -20.12 -9.08 -2.44
N ASP A 121 -20.46 -8.73 -3.68
CA ASP A 121 -19.64 -7.90 -4.57
C ASP A 121 -19.53 -6.46 -4.05
N VAL A 122 -18.32 -5.99 -3.82
CA VAL A 122 -18.02 -4.61 -3.44
C VAL A 122 -17.75 -3.79 -4.69
N GLN A 123 -18.54 -2.77 -4.95
CA GLN A 123 -18.29 -1.80 -6.00
C GLN A 123 -17.26 -0.76 -5.52
N ILE A 124 -16.10 -0.71 -6.17
CA ILE A 124 -15.11 0.34 -5.96
C ILE A 124 -15.51 1.56 -6.79
N ILE A 125 -15.91 2.64 -6.11
CA ILE A 125 -16.30 3.90 -6.76
C ILE A 125 -15.03 4.72 -7.04
N SER A 126 -14.70 4.94 -8.31
CA SER A 126 -13.62 5.79 -8.80
C SER A 126 -14.14 6.80 -9.84
N ASP A 127 -13.64 8.02 -9.82
CA ASP A 127 -14.27 9.20 -10.44
C ASP A 127 -13.62 9.69 -11.76
N GLN A 128 -13.69 8.89 -12.86
CA GLN A 128 -13.38 9.34 -14.25
C GLN A 128 -13.85 8.28 -15.26
N ARG A 129 -14.69 8.63 -16.28
CA ARG A 129 -15.52 7.65 -16.99
C ARG A 129 -14.84 6.60 -17.89
N GLU A 130 -13.89 6.91 -18.77
CA GLU A 130 -13.33 5.89 -19.70
C GLU A 130 -12.13 5.14 -19.11
N ASP A 131 -11.27 5.82 -18.36
CA ASP A 131 -10.18 5.23 -17.58
C ASP A 131 -10.71 4.45 -16.37
N ARG A 132 -11.94 4.74 -15.97
CA ARG A 132 -12.70 4.15 -14.88
C ARG A 132 -13.19 2.74 -15.21
N ASP A 133 -13.80 2.56 -16.37
CA ASP A 133 -14.37 1.25 -16.76
C ASP A 133 -13.27 0.19 -16.90
N MET A 134 -12.13 0.56 -17.46
CA MET A 134 -10.96 -0.31 -17.57
C MET A 134 -10.36 -0.64 -16.20
N LYS A 135 -10.22 0.35 -15.32
CA LYS A 135 -9.72 0.14 -13.95
C LYS A 135 -10.67 -0.71 -13.13
N GLU A 136 -11.96 -0.46 -13.24
CA GLU A 136 -13.00 -1.25 -12.57
C GLU A 136 -13.00 -2.69 -13.06
N ALA A 137 -12.93 -2.91 -14.37
CA ALA A 137 -12.82 -4.24 -14.96
C ALA A 137 -11.56 -4.98 -14.48
N LEU A 138 -10.41 -4.27 -14.42
CA LEU A 138 -9.17 -4.84 -13.91
C LEU A 138 -9.29 -5.26 -12.44
N TRP A 139 -9.89 -4.40 -11.59
CA TRP A 139 -10.07 -4.74 -10.18
C TRP A 139 -11.05 -5.90 -9.99
N LYS A 140 -12.15 -5.94 -10.72
CA LYS A 140 -13.07 -7.09 -10.73
C LYS A 140 -12.36 -8.38 -11.15
N ALA A 141 -11.56 -8.33 -12.20
CA ALA A 141 -10.77 -9.48 -12.64
C ALA A 141 -9.74 -9.94 -11.58
N ILE A 142 -9.10 -8.98 -10.87
CA ILE A 142 -8.18 -9.27 -9.78
C ILE A 142 -8.93 -9.92 -8.60
N GLU A 143 -10.14 -9.49 -8.31
CA GLU A 143 -10.98 -10.07 -7.25
C GLU A 143 -11.38 -11.52 -7.51
N GLU A 144 -11.48 -11.94 -8.75
CA GLU A 144 -11.71 -13.34 -9.12
C GLU A 144 -10.50 -14.27 -8.92
N LEU A 145 -9.32 -13.71 -8.67
CA LEU A 145 -8.16 -14.51 -8.33
C LEU A 145 -8.27 -15.06 -6.91
N PRO A 146 -7.76 -16.28 -6.64
CA PRO A 146 -7.54 -16.76 -5.29
C PRO A 146 -6.73 -15.74 -4.47
N THR A 147 -7.02 -15.57 -3.19
CA THR A 147 -6.42 -14.55 -2.31
C THR A 147 -4.89 -14.49 -2.40
N GLU A 148 -4.22 -15.63 -2.42
CA GLU A 148 -2.75 -15.68 -2.54
C GLU A 148 -2.24 -15.17 -3.89
N GLN A 149 -2.92 -15.49 -4.98
CA GLN A 149 -2.55 -15.03 -6.33
C GLN A 149 -2.80 -13.54 -6.48
N ARG A 150 -3.90 -13.05 -5.94
CA ARG A 150 -4.25 -11.62 -5.89
C ARG A 150 -3.19 -10.83 -5.13
N GLU A 151 -2.80 -11.31 -3.95
CA GLU A 151 -1.72 -10.73 -3.15
C GLU A 151 -0.43 -10.58 -3.95
N ILE A 152 0.00 -11.64 -4.64
CA ILE A 152 1.24 -11.65 -5.43
C ILE A 152 1.15 -10.70 -6.63
N ILE A 153 0.00 -10.59 -7.30
CA ILE A 153 -0.24 -9.64 -8.38
C ILE A 153 -0.13 -8.20 -7.87
N VAL A 154 -0.79 -7.89 -6.75
CA VAL A 154 -0.76 -6.55 -6.16
C VAL A 154 0.68 -6.17 -5.77
N LEU A 155 1.39 -7.03 -5.06
CA LEU A 155 2.78 -6.79 -4.68
C LEU A 155 3.70 -6.56 -5.89
N ARG A 156 3.50 -7.32 -6.97
CA ARG A 156 4.36 -7.20 -8.16
C ARG A 156 4.08 -5.96 -8.99
N TYR A 157 2.81 -5.71 -9.32
CA TYR A 157 2.44 -4.73 -10.34
C TYR A 157 2.02 -3.37 -9.77
N PHE A 158 1.49 -3.34 -8.57
CA PHE A 158 1.08 -2.09 -7.92
C PHE A 158 2.13 -1.60 -6.91
N GLU A 159 2.83 -2.53 -6.25
CA GLU A 159 3.81 -2.21 -5.22
C GLU A 159 5.26 -2.28 -5.70
N GLY A 160 5.50 -2.81 -6.90
CA GLY A 160 6.82 -2.87 -7.53
C GLY A 160 7.80 -3.84 -6.89
N PHE A 161 7.34 -4.77 -6.03
CA PHE A 161 8.22 -5.72 -5.36
C PHE A 161 8.90 -6.66 -6.37
N SER A 162 10.17 -6.96 -6.13
CA SER A 162 10.89 -8.04 -6.82
C SER A 162 10.34 -9.41 -6.42
N TYR A 163 10.59 -10.43 -7.22
CA TYR A 163 10.16 -11.79 -6.88
C TYR A 163 10.75 -12.28 -5.55
N LYS A 164 11.96 -11.86 -5.22
CA LYS A 164 12.62 -12.21 -3.96
C LYS A 164 11.92 -11.54 -2.78
N GLU A 165 11.62 -10.24 -2.87
CA GLU A 165 10.88 -9.52 -1.82
C GLU A 165 9.49 -10.08 -1.62
N ILE A 166 8.79 -10.44 -2.71
CA ILE A 166 7.49 -11.12 -2.63
C ILE A 166 7.65 -12.45 -1.89
N ALA A 167 8.60 -13.30 -2.29
CA ALA A 167 8.85 -14.59 -1.68
C ALA A 167 9.10 -14.48 -0.16
N GLU A 168 9.94 -13.55 0.25
CA GLU A 168 10.22 -13.25 1.66
C GLU A 168 8.99 -12.71 2.40
N THR A 169 8.18 -11.89 1.73
CA THR A 169 7.00 -11.23 2.33
C THR A 169 5.85 -12.20 2.55
N VAL A 170 5.56 -13.04 1.53
CA VAL A 170 4.46 -14.02 1.61
C VAL A 170 4.88 -15.34 2.26
N GLY A 171 6.19 -15.54 2.50
CA GLY A 171 6.73 -16.76 3.10
C GLY A 171 6.66 -17.98 2.17
N LYS A 172 6.89 -17.78 0.87
CA LYS A 172 6.84 -18.86 -0.15
C LYS A 172 8.14 -18.93 -0.95
N PRO A 173 8.49 -20.10 -1.50
CA PRO A 173 9.63 -20.22 -2.42
C PRO A 173 9.46 -19.31 -3.64
N ILE A 174 10.56 -18.76 -4.15
CA ILE A 174 10.56 -17.87 -5.32
C ILE A 174 9.95 -18.54 -6.56
N GLY A 175 10.18 -19.83 -6.76
CA GLY A 175 9.57 -20.61 -7.84
C GLY A 175 8.04 -20.64 -7.74
N THR A 176 7.49 -20.70 -6.51
CA THR A 176 6.04 -20.64 -6.28
C THR A 176 5.50 -19.25 -6.62
N VAL A 177 6.22 -18.19 -6.30
CA VAL A 177 5.86 -16.81 -6.69
C VAL A 177 5.82 -16.66 -8.20
N MET A 178 6.85 -17.16 -8.90
CA MET A 178 6.93 -17.10 -10.36
C MET A 178 5.78 -17.86 -11.03
N SER A 179 5.50 -19.08 -10.61
CA SER A 179 4.39 -19.86 -11.15
C SER A 179 3.03 -19.21 -10.85
N SER A 180 2.83 -18.71 -9.64
CA SER A 180 1.60 -17.98 -9.27
C SER A 180 1.39 -16.76 -10.15
N LEU A 181 2.43 -15.96 -10.40
CA LEU A 181 2.36 -14.81 -11.32
C LEU A 181 2.00 -15.23 -12.75
N TYR A 182 2.61 -16.30 -13.23
CA TYR A 182 2.32 -16.83 -14.58
C TYR A 182 0.83 -17.21 -14.71
N TYR A 183 0.31 -18.02 -13.80
CA TYR A 183 -1.09 -18.46 -13.86
C TYR A 183 -2.07 -17.31 -13.61
N SER A 184 -1.76 -16.40 -12.69
CA SER A 184 -2.60 -15.22 -12.43
C SER A 184 -2.70 -14.32 -13.67
N LYS A 185 -1.58 -14.04 -14.34
CA LYS A 185 -1.59 -13.25 -15.58
C LYS A 185 -2.42 -13.91 -16.67
N ARG A 186 -2.27 -15.24 -16.82
CA ARG A 186 -3.05 -15.99 -17.81
C ARG A 186 -4.54 -15.91 -17.51
N LYS A 187 -4.95 -16.08 -16.26
CA LYS A 187 -6.35 -15.96 -15.83
C LYS A 187 -6.87 -14.55 -16.05
N LEU A 188 -6.14 -13.52 -15.63
CA LEU A 188 -6.52 -12.12 -15.86
C LEU A 188 -6.69 -11.80 -17.35
N LYS A 189 -5.78 -12.30 -18.21
CA LYS A 189 -5.90 -12.13 -19.66
C LYS A 189 -7.18 -12.74 -20.21
N THR A 190 -7.59 -13.90 -19.73
CA THR A 190 -8.86 -14.54 -20.13
C THR A 190 -10.04 -13.69 -19.70
N ILE A 191 -10.15 -13.33 -18.42
CA ILE A 191 -11.26 -12.54 -17.87
C ILE A 191 -11.38 -11.18 -18.59
N LEU A 192 -10.26 -10.46 -18.72
CA LEU A 192 -10.24 -9.15 -19.37
C LEU A 192 -10.47 -9.25 -20.88
N GLY A 193 -10.04 -10.34 -21.54
CA GLY A 193 -10.31 -10.58 -22.95
C GLY A 193 -11.80 -10.79 -23.23
N GLU A 194 -12.50 -11.50 -22.37
CA GLU A 194 -13.94 -11.66 -22.40
C GLU A 194 -14.67 -10.33 -22.17
N PHE A 195 -14.22 -9.55 -21.19
CA PHE A 195 -14.81 -8.24 -20.86
C PHE A 195 -14.60 -7.21 -21.98
N LEU A 196 -13.45 -7.20 -22.63
CA LEU A 196 -13.10 -6.22 -23.69
C LEU A 196 -13.54 -6.67 -25.09
N GLY A 197 -14.22 -7.81 -25.20
CA GLY A 197 -14.70 -8.33 -26.48
C GLY A 197 -13.59 -8.74 -27.45
N PHE A 198 -12.36 -8.98 -26.97
CA PHE A 198 -11.30 -9.58 -27.74
C PHE A 198 -11.56 -11.10 -27.85
N GLU A 199 -12.65 -11.47 -28.55
CA GLU A 199 -12.78 -12.83 -29.04
C GLU A 199 -11.65 -13.12 -30.03
N ARG A 200 -11.18 -14.36 -30.01
CA ARG A 200 -10.01 -14.92 -30.72
C ARG A 200 -10.01 -14.66 -32.20
#